data_44b9285fdd49d9b1437189e249427739
#
_entry.id   44b9285fdd49d9b1437189e249427739
#
_cell.length_a   1.000
_cell.length_b   1.000
_cell.length_c   1.000
_cell.angle_alpha   90.00
_cell.angle_beta   90.00
_cell.angle_gamma   90.00
#
_symmetry.space_group_name_H-M   'P 1'
#
loop_
_entity.id
_entity.type
_entity.pdbx_description
1 polymer ?
#
loop_
_entity_poly.entity_id
_entity_poly.type
_entity_poly.pdbx_seq_one_letter_code
_entity_poly.pdbx_strand_id
1 'polypeptide(L)'
;MKKLDRIIVALDQMSLDEIDQFLKLKDNNLPFVKIGLELFVKYGPDLVHKIHREYQKKIFLDLKLHDIPITVERSIASLKNLPIDFLTVHLGGGVPMLKAAVDEARISIPDCKILGVSFLTSLEASDLESLYGITNTDEAFLRLFKAASLSGVDGIVSSPHEVALLKKHFPKLLSVTPGIRFQDEIDSTKVQDQKRVMDPAEALKSGSDFLVMGRSLTKTSRFSERMKSLQE
;
A
#
# COMPACT_ATOMS: atom_id res chain seq x y z
N MET A 1 -3.74 4.36 18.23
CA MET A 1 -4.12 3.31 17.28
C MET A 1 -3.56 1.99 17.80
N LYS A 2 -4.37 0.93 17.88
CA LYS A 2 -3.87 -0.40 18.29
C LYS A 2 -2.90 -0.92 17.22
N LYS A 3 -1.96 -1.82 17.56
CA LYS A 3 -0.98 -2.35 16.60
C LYS A 3 -1.66 -3.02 15.39
N LEU A 4 -2.71 -3.81 15.60
CA LEU A 4 -3.45 -4.46 14.53
C LEU A 4 -4.15 -3.48 13.58
N ASP A 5 -4.53 -2.28 14.04
CA ASP A 5 -5.15 -1.26 13.18
C ASP A 5 -4.16 -0.73 12.12
N ARG A 6 -2.87 -1.02 12.29
CA ARG A 6 -1.79 -0.63 11.37
C ARG A 6 -1.47 -1.70 10.33
N ILE A 7 -2.10 -2.87 10.41
CA ILE A 7 -1.85 -3.98 9.49
C ILE A 7 -2.90 -3.98 8.37
N ILE A 8 -2.42 -4.00 7.14
CA ILE A 8 -3.23 -4.09 5.92
C ILE A 8 -2.92 -5.43 5.26
N VAL A 9 -3.92 -6.30 5.13
CA VAL A 9 -3.73 -7.60 4.46
C VAL A 9 -3.89 -7.45 2.96
N ALA A 10 -2.87 -7.81 2.20
CA ALA A 10 -2.95 -7.89 0.74
C ALA A 10 -3.60 -9.22 0.33
N LEU A 11 -4.72 -9.14 -0.39
CA LEU A 11 -5.49 -10.29 -0.87
C LEU A 11 -5.04 -10.77 -2.26
N ASP A 12 -3.95 -10.22 -2.79
CA ASP A 12 -3.42 -10.55 -4.13
C ASP A 12 -3.17 -12.06 -4.28
N GLN A 13 -3.35 -12.59 -5.48
CA GLN A 13 -3.18 -14.00 -5.82
C GLN A 13 -4.13 -14.95 -5.06
N MET A 14 -5.32 -14.48 -4.68
CA MET A 14 -6.36 -15.29 -4.05
C MET A 14 -7.60 -15.37 -4.95
N SER A 15 -8.24 -16.53 -4.97
CA SER A 15 -9.59 -16.69 -5.50
C SER A 15 -10.63 -16.12 -4.55
N LEU A 16 -11.89 -15.93 -5.02
CA LEU A 16 -12.97 -15.47 -4.15
C LEU A 16 -13.21 -16.41 -2.97
N ASP A 17 -13.13 -17.73 -3.20
CA ASP A 17 -13.33 -18.74 -2.15
C ASP A 17 -12.20 -18.66 -1.10
N GLU A 18 -10.95 -18.47 -1.53
CA GLU A 18 -9.82 -18.29 -0.60
C GLU A 18 -9.97 -17.00 0.20
N ILE A 19 -10.42 -15.91 -0.42
CA ILE A 19 -10.71 -14.63 0.26
C ILE A 19 -11.79 -14.83 1.31
N ASP A 20 -12.90 -15.48 0.95
CA ASP A 20 -14.01 -15.77 1.86
C ASP A 20 -13.56 -16.62 3.04
N GLN A 21 -12.82 -17.69 2.79
CA GLN A 21 -12.27 -18.57 3.84
C GLN A 21 -11.33 -17.80 4.77
N PHE A 22 -10.42 -17.01 4.22
CA PHE A 22 -9.47 -16.23 4.99
C PHE A 22 -10.15 -15.17 5.86
N LEU A 23 -11.12 -14.42 5.30
CA LEU A 23 -11.81 -13.35 6.03
C LEU A 23 -12.74 -13.89 7.12
N LYS A 24 -13.20 -15.16 7.02
CA LYS A 24 -14.01 -15.86 8.02
C LYS A 24 -13.20 -16.55 9.14
N LEU A 25 -11.86 -16.55 9.06
CA LEU A 25 -11.04 -17.12 10.13
C LEU A 25 -11.36 -16.46 11.47
N LYS A 26 -11.58 -17.27 12.52
CA LYS A 26 -11.99 -16.82 13.87
C LYS A 26 -11.05 -15.74 14.43
N ASP A 27 -9.75 -15.87 14.19
CA ASP A 27 -8.72 -14.98 14.72
C ASP A 27 -8.43 -13.78 13.77
N ASN A 28 -9.14 -13.68 12.64
CA ASN A 28 -8.96 -12.59 11.67
C ASN A 28 -9.75 -11.34 12.07
N ASN A 29 -9.19 -10.60 13.01
CA ASN A 29 -9.71 -9.32 13.47
C ASN A 29 -8.99 -8.12 12.85
N LEU A 30 -8.25 -8.31 11.77
CA LEU A 30 -7.57 -7.24 11.02
C LEU A 30 -8.61 -6.35 10.33
N PRO A 31 -8.58 -5.03 10.57
CA PRO A 31 -9.61 -4.14 10.05
C PRO A 31 -9.44 -3.78 8.58
N PHE A 32 -8.20 -3.87 8.04
CA PHE A 32 -7.85 -3.41 6.71
C PHE A 32 -7.49 -4.54 5.76
N VAL A 33 -7.97 -4.44 4.52
CA VAL A 33 -7.53 -5.27 3.40
C VAL A 33 -7.11 -4.42 2.20
N LYS A 34 -6.15 -4.92 1.42
CA LYS A 34 -5.74 -4.35 0.14
C LYS A 34 -6.31 -5.18 -1.01
N ILE A 35 -7.01 -4.51 -1.92
CA ILE A 35 -7.43 -5.04 -3.21
C ILE A 35 -6.47 -4.46 -4.25
N GLY A 36 -5.61 -5.32 -4.81
CA GLY A 36 -4.64 -4.92 -5.82
C GLY A 36 -5.22 -4.91 -7.23
N LEU A 37 -4.38 -4.49 -8.18
CA LEU A 37 -4.75 -4.33 -9.59
C LEU A 37 -5.32 -5.62 -10.20
N GLU A 38 -4.70 -6.78 -9.92
CA GLU A 38 -5.15 -8.09 -10.41
C GLU A 38 -6.61 -8.38 -10.05
N LEU A 39 -6.95 -8.24 -8.76
CA LEU A 39 -8.30 -8.52 -8.27
C LEU A 39 -9.31 -7.50 -8.78
N PHE A 40 -8.92 -6.22 -8.84
CA PHE A 40 -9.82 -5.17 -9.33
C PHE A 40 -10.09 -5.30 -10.83
N VAL A 41 -9.09 -5.64 -11.65
CA VAL A 41 -9.28 -5.90 -13.08
C VAL A 41 -10.18 -7.11 -13.32
N LYS A 42 -10.06 -8.14 -12.46
CA LYS A 42 -10.83 -9.39 -12.60
C LYS A 42 -12.28 -9.27 -12.13
N TYR A 43 -12.51 -8.57 -11.01
CA TYR A 43 -13.81 -8.58 -10.32
C TYR A 43 -14.47 -7.19 -10.21
N GLY A 44 -13.75 -6.14 -10.55
CA GLY A 44 -14.26 -4.76 -10.56
C GLY A 44 -14.72 -4.24 -9.20
N PRO A 45 -15.59 -3.20 -9.23
CA PRO A 45 -16.17 -2.57 -8.05
C PRO A 45 -16.97 -3.53 -7.15
N ASP A 46 -17.54 -4.58 -7.71
CA ASP A 46 -18.37 -5.53 -6.97
C ASP A 46 -17.61 -6.23 -5.85
N LEU A 47 -16.32 -6.54 -6.06
CA LEU A 47 -15.48 -7.11 -5.02
C LEU A 47 -15.28 -6.13 -3.85
N VAL A 48 -15.11 -4.84 -4.13
CA VAL A 48 -14.96 -3.79 -3.11
C VAL A 48 -16.22 -3.73 -2.25
N HIS A 49 -17.38 -3.65 -2.88
CA HIS A 49 -18.69 -3.65 -2.20
C HIS A 49 -18.92 -4.93 -1.39
N LYS A 50 -18.60 -6.10 -1.96
CA LYS A 50 -18.74 -7.38 -1.27
C LYS A 50 -17.92 -7.40 0.01
N ILE A 51 -16.63 -7.12 -0.07
CA ILE A 51 -15.71 -7.17 1.08
C ILE A 51 -16.14 -6.17 2.15
N HIS A 52 -16.49 -4.95 1.76
CA HIS A 52 -16.95 -3.95 2.72
C HIS A 52 -18.25 -4.36 3.44
N ARG A 53 -19.27 -4.82 2.69
CA ARG A 53 -20.58 -5.15 3.26
C ARG A 53 -20.58 -6.44 4.09
N GLU A 54 -19.92 -7.50 3.59
CA GLU A 54 -19.98 -8.81 4.22
C GLU A 54 -19.00 -8.96 5.39
N TYR A 55 -17.83 -8.31 5.29
CA TYR A 55 -16.76 -8.49 6.28
C TYR A 55 -16.44 -7.21 7.08
N GLN A 56 -17.12 -6.09 6.80
CA GLN A 56 -16.93 -4.80 7.49
C GLN A 56 -15.46 -4.35 7.50
N LYS A 57 -14.71 -4.65 6.42
CA LYS A 57 -13.31 -4.26 6.29
C LYS A 57 -13.17 -2.87 5.67
N LYS A 58 -12.17 -2.14 6.12
CA LYS A 58 -11.64 -0.96 5.46
C LYS A 58 -10.87 -1.39 4.22
N ILE A 59 -10.95 -0.59 3.15
CA ILE A 59 -10.44 -0.96 1.85
C ILE A 59 -9.29 -0.05 1.42
N PHE A 60 -8.15 -0.66 1.17
CA PHE A 60 -7.05 -0.06 0.42
C PHE A 60 -7.12 -0.53 -1.03
N LEU A 61 -7.56 0.35 -1.93
CA LEU A 61 -7.60 0.08 -3.38
C LEU A 61 -6.26 0.47 -4.01
N ASP A 62 -5.46 -0.52 -4.37
CA ASP A 62 -4.08 -0.34 -4.83
C ASP A 62 -3.97 -0.45 -6.35
N LEU A 63 -4.40 0.61 -7.07
CA LEU A 63 -4.43 0.68 -8.55
C LEU A 63 -3.20 1.34 -9.17
N LYS A 64 -2.46 2.12 -8.39
CA LYS A 64 -1.28 2.88 -8.84
C LYS A 64 -1.57 3.73 -10.09
N LEU A 65 -2.67 4.51 -10.07
CA LEU A 65 -3.09 5.32 -11.20
C LEU A 65 -1.95 6.21 -11.69
N HIS A 66 -1.66 6.12 -12.99
CA HIS A 66 -0.55 6.84 -13.61
C HIS A 66 -0.86 7.13 -15.08
N ASP A 67 -1.32 8.32 -15.35
CA ASP A 67 -1.70 8.80 -16.70
C ASP A 67 -1.66 10.34 -16.73
N ILE A 68 -2.07 10.96 -17.81
CA ILE A 68 -2.22 12.42 -17.86
C ILE A 68 -3.27 12.89 -16.82
N PRO A 69 -3.18 14.15 -16.33
CA PRO A 69 -4.02 14.62 -15.22
C PRO A 69 -5.51 14.37 -15.39
N ILE A 70 -6.08 14.67 -16.57
CA ILE A 70 -7.50 14.52 -16.82
C ILE A 70 -7.97 13.06 -16.81
N THR A 71 -7.12 12.12 -17.23
CA THR A 71 -7.44 10.68 -17.19
C THR A 71 -7.49 10.18 -15.76
N VAL A 72 -6.52 10.58 -14.92
CA VAL A 72 -6.50 10.21 -13.50
C VAL A 72 -7.67 10.83 -12.75
N GLU A 73 -7.99 12.11 -13.00
CA GLU A 73 -9.16 12.80 -12.46
C GLU A 73 -10.45 12.01 -12.75
N ARG A 74 -10.72 11.71 -14.03
CA ARG A 74 -11.91 10.95 -14.45
C ARG A 74 -11.95 9.53 -13.90
N SER A 75 -10.79 8.89 -13.76
CA SER A 75 -10.70 7.56 -13.14
C SER A 75 -11.12 7.61 -11.68
N ILE A 76 -10.71 8.65 -10.93
CA ILE A 76 -11.10 8.83 -9.52
C ILE A 76 -12.59 9.19 -9.42
N ALA A 77 -13.10 10.07 -10.29
CA ALA A 77 -14.54 10.36 -10.37
C ALA A 77 -15.39 9.10 -10.55
N SER A 78 -14.89 8.14 -11.33
CA SER A 78 -15.57 6.85 -11.57
C SER A 78 -15.60 5.94 -10.32
N LEU A 79 -14.79 6.21 -9.30
CA LEU A 79 -14.80 5.48 -8.04
C LEU A 79 -15.81 6.05 -7.01
N LYS A 80 -16.57 7.06 -7.39
CA LYS A 80 -17.62 7.64 -6.55
C LYS A 80 -18.56 6.53 -6.04
N ASN A 81 -18.89 6.62 -4.74
CA ASN A 81 -19.71 5.63 -4.01
C ASN A 81 -19.02 4.29 -3.69
N LEU A 82 -17.74 4.08 -4.05
CA LEU A 82 -17.01 2.94 -3.53
C LEU A 82 -16.54 3.22 -2.10
N PRO A 83 -16.73 2.26 -1.17
CA PRO A 83 -16.29 2.39 0.21
C PRO A 83 -14.78 2.11 0.32
N ILE A 84 -13.97 3.08 -0.10
CA ILE A 84 -12.51 2.97 -0.08
C ILE A 84 -11.88 3.98 0.88
N ASP A 85 -10.93 3.52 1.68
CA ASP A 85 -10.21 4.33 2.67
C ASP A 85 -8.87 4.83 2.13
N PHE A 86 -8.19 4.03 1.30
CA PHE A 86 -6.94 4.39 0.64
C PHE A 86 -6.99 4.08 -0.86
N LEU A 87 -6.41 4.99 -1.67
CA LEU A 87 -6.23 4.82 -3.12
C LEU A 87 -4.80 5.21 -3.50
N THR A 88 -4.16 4.44 -4.38
CA THR A 88 -2.81 4.75 -4.86
C THR A 88 -2.80 5.46 -6.20
N VAL A 89 -1.91 6.46 -6.29
CA VAL A 89 -1.46 7.11 -7.52
C VAL A 89 0.06 7.04 -7.61
N HIS A 90 0.65 7.07 -8.81
CA HIS A 90 2.10 7.01 -8.94
C HIS A 90 2.73 8.41 -8.88
N LEU A 91 3.74 8.63 -8.01
CA LEU A 91 4.40 9.94 -7.86
C LEU A 91 5.12 10.40 -9.13
N GLY A 92 5.54 9.45 -9.98
CA GLY A 92 6.14 9.72 -11.28
C GLY A 92 5.27 10.49 -12.26
N GLY A 93 3.95 10.58 -12.01
CA GLY A 93 3.03 11.39 -12.82
C GLY A 93 3.20 12.91 -12.66
N GLY A 94 4.01 13.35 -11.68
CA GLY A 94 4.33 14.75 -11.44
C GLY A 94 3.21 15.54 -10.74
N VAL A 95 3.57 16.76 -10.31
CA VAL A 95 2.69 17.60 -9.47
C VAL A 95 1.32 17.89 -10.11
N PRO A 96 1.19 18.15 -11.44
CA PRO A 96 -0.13 18.40 -12.04
C PRO A 96 -1.08 17.20 -11.94
N MET A 97 -0.59 15.98 -12.22
CA MET A 97 -1.39 14.75 -12.10
C MET A 97 -1.79 14.48 -10.65
N LEU A 98 -0.84 14.65 -9.73
CA LEU A 98 -1.09 14.43 -8.30
C LEU A 98 -2.12 15.42 -7.74
N LYS A 99 -2.06 16.68 -8.15
CA LYS A 99 -3.08 17.68 -7.77
C LYS A 99 -4.45 17.32 -8.30
N ALA A 100 -4.56 17.00 -9.59
CA ALA A 100 -5.82 16.57 -10.20
C ALA A 100 -6.40 15.36 -9.45
N ALA A 101 -5.57 14.39 -9.06
CA ALA A 101 -5.97 13.23 -8.27
C ALA A 101 -6.51 13.63 -6.88
N VAL A 102 -5.79 14.49 -6.15
CA VAL A 102 -6.18 14.92 -4.81
C VAL A 102 -7.45 15.76 -4.86
N ASP A 103 -7.54 16.73 -5.77
CA ASP A 103 -8.68 17.64 -5.88
C ASP A 103 -9.96 16.84 -6.21
N GLU A 104 -9.92 15.92 -7.17
CA GLU A 104 -11.06 15.07 -7.50
C GLU A 104 -11.42 14.10 -6.37
N ALA A 105 -10.44 13.54 -5.69
CA ALA A 105 -10.71 12.65 -4.56
C ALA A 105 -11.48 13.36 -3.43
N ARG A 106 -11.17 14.62 -3.15
CA ARG A 106 -11.89 15.43 -2.13
C ARG A 106 -13.36 15.66 -2.52
N ILE A 107 -13.69 15.60 -3.80
CA ILE A 107 -15.07 15.75 -4.33
C ILE A 107 -15.79 14.41 -4.35
N SER A 108 -15.19 13.41 -4.97
CA SER A 108 -15.88 12.15 -5.30
C SER A 108 -15.77 11.07 -4.21
N ILE A 109 -14.67 11.05 -3.44
CA ILE A 109 -14.38 10.07 -2.39
C ILE A 109 -13.74 10.76 -1.17
N PRO A 110 -14.43 11.71 -0.51
CA PRO A 110 -13.85 12.65 0.47
C PRO A 110 -13.19 11.99 1.68
N ASP A 111 -13.63 10.80 2.07
CA ASP A 111 -13.06 10.05 3.20
C ASP A 111 -11.82 9.23 2.83
N CYS A 112 -11.53 9.10 1.52
CA CYS A 112 -10.39 8.36 1.01
C CYS A 112 -9.11 9.18 1.08
N LYS A 113 -8.04 8.55 1.56
CA LYS A 113 -6.68 9.13 1.53
C LYS A 113 -5.96 8.71 0.26
N ILE A 114 -5.37 9.70 -0.42
CA ILE A 114 -4.55 9.45 -1.61
C ILE A 114 -3.12 9.15 -1.18
N LEU A 115 -2.62 7.98 -1.60
CA LEU A 115 -1.27 7.51 -1.32
C LEU A 115 -0.43 7.55 -2.60
N GLY A 116 0.71 8.24 -2.54
CA GLY A 116 1.65 8.31 -3.65
C GLY A 116 2.62 7.11 -3.63
N VAL A 117 2.65 6.33 -4.71
CA VAL A 117 3.65 5.27 -4.87
C VAL A 117 4.95 5.90 -5.36
N SER A 118 6.05 5.66 -4.64
CA SER A 118 7.38 6.09 -5.04
C SER A 118 7.95 5.22 -6.17
N PHE A 119 9.18 4.81 -6.12
CA PHE A 119 9.66 3.75 -7.03
C PHE A 119 9.09 2.41 -6.61
N LEU A 120 8.81 1.55 -7.59
CA LEU A 120 8.34 0.19 -7.32
C LEU A 120 9.41 -0.58 -6.53
N THR A 121 8.99 -1.29 -5.50
CA THR A 121 9.90 -2.04 -4.61
C THR A 121 10.62 -3.21 -5.29
N SER A 122 10.24 -3.54 -6.53
CA SER A 122 10.93 -4.50 -7.39
C SER A 122 12.15 -3.92 -8.10
N LEU A 123 12.26 -2.57 -8.20
CA LEU A 123 13.39 -1.90 -8.84
C LEU A 123 14.59 -1.82 -7.88
N GLU A 124 15.76 -2.15 -8.41
CA GLU A 124 17.05 -1.97 -7.75
C GLU A 124 17.74 -0.67 -8.18
N ALA A 125 18.84 -0.31 -7.54
CA ALA A 125 19.60 0.89 -7.88
C ALA A 125 20.09 0.86 -9.35
N SER A 126 20.48 -0.32 -9.86
CA SER A 126 20.89 -0.52 -11.26
C SER A 126 19.74 -0.27 -12.25
N ASP A 127 18.50 -0.61 -11.88
CA ASP A 127 17.33 -0.32 -12.71
C ASP A 127 17.05 1.18 -12.75
N LEU A 128 17.16 1.86 -11.58
CA LEU A 128 16.97 3.29 -11.49
C LEU A 128 18.04 4.07 -12.27
N GLU A 129 19.28 3.59 -12.24
CA GLU A 129 20.37 4.18 -13.04
C GLU A 129 20.14 3.98 -14.54
N SER A 130 19.85 2.75 -14.97
CA SER A 130 19.71 2.42 -16.38
C SER A 130 18.48 3.04 -17.05
N LEU A 131 17.34 3.10 -16.32
CA LEU A 131 16.07 3.61 -16.87
C LEU A 131 15.91 5.12 -16.72
N TYR A 132 16.44 5.69 -15.63
CA TYR A 132 16.17 7.09 -15.25
C TYR A 132 17.43 7.92 -15.05
N GLY A 133 18.64 7.34 -15.19
CA GLY A 133 19.91 8.04 -14.93
C GLY A 133 20.12 8.42 -13.45
N ILE A 134 19.45 7.72 -12.53
CA ILE A 134 19.49 8.02 -11.11
C ILE A 134 20.66 7.29 -10.47
N THR A 135 21.70 8.05 -10.08
CA THR A 135 22.87 7.56 -9.35
C THR A 135 22.78 7.78 -7.84
N ASN A 136 21.98 8.78 -7.41
CA ASN A 136 21.70 9.04 -5.99
C ASN A 136 20.22 8.74 -5.69
N THR A 137 19.96 7.59 -5.15
CA THR A 137 18.59 7.10 -4.87
C THR A 137 17.91 7.93 -3.79
N ASP A 138 18.60 8.34 -2.72
CA ASP A 138 18.03 9.13 -1.63
C ASP A 138 17.54 10.49 -2.14
N GLU A 139 18.32 11.16 -2.96
CA GLU A 139 17.92 12.43 -3.58
C GLU A 139 16.68 12.25 -4.48
N ALA A 140 16.63 11.16 -5.25
CA ALA A 140 15.49 10.86 -6.09
C ALA A 140 14.20 10.61 -5.26
N PHE A 141 14.30 9.85 -4.17
CA PHE A 141 13.19 9.68 -3.24
C PHE A 141 12.73 11.01 -2.63
N LEU A 142 13.65 11.85 -2.17
CA LEU A 142 13.32 13.16 -1.62
C LEU A 142 12.60 14.07 -2.63
N ARG A 143 12.95 14.01 -3.91
CA ARG A 143 12.24 14.74 -4.99
C ARG A 143 10.79 14.25 -5.13
N LEU A 144 10.56 12.93 -5.10
CA LEU A 144 9.22 12.35 -5.13
C LEU A 144 8.40 12.71 -3.88
N PHE A 145 8.98 12.65 -2.69
CA PHE A 145 8.32 13.02 -1.43
C PHE A 145 7.96 14.51 -1.40
N LYS A 146 8.84 15.36 -1.94
CA LYS A 146 8.55 16.79 -2.12
C LYS A 146 7.36 17.02 -3.07
N ALA A 147 7.31 16.30 -4.20
CA ALA A 147 6.18 16.38 -5.13
C ALA A 147 4.87 15.97 -4.47
N ALA A 148 4.87 14.88 -3.69
CA ALA A 148 3.72 14.45 -2.89
C ALA A 148 3.26 15.54 -1.91
N SER A 149 4.19 16.09 -1.14
CA SER A 149 3.90 17.16 -0.16
C SER A 149 3.32 18.41 -0.82
N LEU A 150 3.86 18.83 -1.98
CA LEU A 150 3.38 19.99 -2.74
C LEU A 150 1.99 19.78 -3.36
N SER A 151 1.61 18.53 -3.60
CA SER A 151 0.34 18.18 -4.25
C SER A 151 -0.79 17.87 -3.26
N GLY A 152 -0.50 17.83 -1.95
CA GLY A 152 -1.50 17.51 -0.94
C GLY A 152 -1.84 16.01 -0.84
N VAL A 153 -0.99 15.12 -1.35
CA VAL A 153 -1.09 13.66 -1.17
C VAL A 153 -0.97 13.34 0.33
N ASP A 154 -1.80 12.43 0.83
CA ASP A 154 -1.90 12.14 2.27
C ASP A 154 -0.75 11.28 2.80
N GLY A 155 -0.16 10.45 1.95
CA GLY A 155 0.92 9.54 2.36
C GLY A 155 1.68 8.92 1.20
N ILE A 156 2.68 8.13 1.55
CA ILE A 156 3.61 7.50 0.60
C ILE A 156 3.58 5.99 0.78
N VAL A 157 3.53 5.28 -0.34
CA VAL A 157 3.84 3.84 -0.41
C VAL A 157 5.29 3.71 -0.84
N SER A 158 6.15 3.21 0.06
CA SER A 158 7.58 3.01 -0.18
C SER A 158 8.09 1.78 0.55
N SER A 159 9.28 1.27 0.17
CA SER A 159 9.90 0.17 0.88
C SER A 159 10.27 0.59 2.31
N PRO A 160 10.44 -0.36 3.25
CA PRO A 160 10.77 -0.03 4.64
C PRO A 160 12.10 0.74 4.78
N HIS A 161 13.00 0.63 3.81
CA HIS A 161 14.31 1.30 3.85
C HIS A 161 14.23 2.83 3.69
N GLU A 162 13.20 3.35 3.00
CA GLU A 162 13.01 4.79 2.80
C GLU A 162 12.18 5.46 3.89
N VAL A 163 11.57 4.70 4.81
CA VAL A 163 10.67 5.25 5.84
C VAL A 163 11.38 6.27 6.74
N ALA A 164 12.59 5.97 7.19
CA ALA A 164 13.37 6.89 8.02
C ALA A 164 13.66 8.20 7.28
N LEU A 165 14.02 8.13 5.99
CA LEU A 165 14.25 9.29 5.14
C LEU A 165 12.95 10.12 4.98
N LEU A 166 11.82 9.45 4.71
CA LEU A 166 10.51 10.09 4.60
C LEU A 166 10.16 10.84 5.90
N LYS A 167 10.23 10.16 7.05
CA LYS A 167 9.83 10.73 8.34
C LYS A 167 10.74 11.86 8.81
N LYS A 168 12.02 11.80 8.48
CA LYS A 168 12.98 12.87 8.76
C LYS A 168 12.62 14.18 8.06
N HIS A 169 12.21 14.12 6.78
CA HIS A 169 12.00 15.31 5.94
C HIS A 169 10.53 15.70 5.76
N PHE A 170 9.62 14.74 5.83
CA PHE A 170 8.18 14.93 5.62
C PHE A 170 7.35 14.18 6.69
N PRO A 171 7.50 14.51 7.99
CA PRO A 171 6.90 13.76 9.09
C PRO A 171 5.36 13.71 9.07
N LYS A 172 4.72 14.63 8.36
CA LYS A 172 3.25 14.69 8.25
C LYS A 172 2.69 13.71 7.22
N LEU A 173 3.48 13.25 6.26
CA LEU A 173 3.05 12.25 5.29
C LEU A 173 2.94 10.88 5.97
N LEU A 174 1.83 10.18 5.74
CA LEU A 174 1.70 8.80 6.16
C LEU A 174 2.71 7.92 5.42
N SER A 175 3.21 6.90 6.11
CA SER A 175 4.05 5.85 5.52
C SER A 175 3.25 4.55 5.47
N VAL A 176 3.04 4.01 4.27
CA VAL A 176 2.41 2.71 4.03
C VAL A 176 3.46 1.80 3.40
N THR A 177 3.83 0.73 4.11
CA THR A 177 5.06 -0.01 3.84
C THR A 177 4.76 -1.45 3.44
N PRO A 178 4.90 -1.83 2.16
CA PRO A 178 4.91 -3.21 1.70
C PRO A 178 6.28 -3.85 1.94
N GLY A 179 6.41 -5.15 1.61
CA GLY A 179 7.68 -5.86 1.81
C GLY A 179 7.87 -6.32 3.24
N ILE A 180 6.80 -6.48 4.00
CA ILE A 180 6.87 -6.93 5.39
C ILE A 180 6.80 -8.45 5.46
N ARG A 181 7.75 -9.05 6.18
CA ARG A 181 7.89 -10.49 6.41
C ARG A 181 8.27 -10.75 7.85
N PHE A 182 7.85 -11.88 8.40
CA PHE A 182 8.35 -12.32 9.71
C PHE A 182 9.78 -12.82 9.61
N GLN A 183 10.53 -12.76 10.70
CA GLN A 183 11.96 -13.10 10.72
C GLN A 183 12.23 -14.51 10.18
N ASP A 184 11.39 -15.49 10.51
CA ASP A 184 11.51 -16.87 10.01
C ASP A 184 11.39 -17.00 8.49
N GLU A 185 10.74 -16.04 7.84
CA GLU A 185 10.64 -15.97 6.37
C GLU A 185 11.84 -15.25 5.74
N ILE A 186 12.39 -14.24 6.44
CA ILE A 186 13.58 -13.49 5.99
C ILE A 186 14.79 -14.41 5.98
N ASP A 187 14.95 -15.24 7.01
CA ASP A 187 16.06 -16.18 7.17
C ASP A 187 15.98 -17.37 6.18
N SER A 188 14.81 -17.59 5.56
CA SER A 188 14.64 -18.63 4.57
C SER A 188 15.20 -18.21 3.20
N THR A 189 16.06 -19.03 2.60
CA THR A 189 16.72 -18.79 1.30
C THR A 189 15.79 -18.87 0.08
N LYS A 190 14.46 -18.89 0.24
CA LYS A 190 13.51 -18.97 -0.85
C LYS A 190 13.45 -17.67 -1.64
N VAL A 191 13.56 -17.75 -2.96
CA VAL A 191 13.38 -16.64 -3.89
C VAL A 191 12.05 -15.94 -3.63
N GLN A 192 12.08 -14.64 -3.36
CA GLN A 192 10.92 -13.82 -3.08
C GLN A 192 10.75 -12.75 -4.16
N ASP A 193 9.49 -12.43 -4.50
CA ASP A 193 9.14 -11.40 -5.48
C ASP A 193 9.54 -9.98 -4.99
N GLN A 194 9.72 -9.82 -3.67
CA GLN A 194 10.18 -8.57 -3.07
C GLN A 194 11.59 -8.74 -2.54
N LYS A 195 12.52 -7.95 -3.09
CA LYS A 195 13.95 -7.99 -2.75
C LYS A 195 14.28 -7.17 -1.49
N ARG A 196 13.40 -6.24 -1.09
CA ARG A 196 13.58 -5.26 -0.01
C ARG A 196 12.56 -5.52 1.09
N VAL A 197 12.89 -6.44 1.98
CA VAL A 197 12.00 -6.91 3.06
C VAL A 197 12.49 -6.48 4.44
N MET A 198 11.56 -6.40 5.41
CA MET A 198 11.84 -6.04 6.81
C MET A 198 10.82 -6.71 7.74
N ASP A 199 11.24 -6.98 8.98
CA ASP A 199 10.35 -7.49 10.03
C ASP A 199 9.31 -6.43 10.45
N PRO A 200 8.08 -6.83 10.86
CA PRO A 200 7.04 -5.91 11.29
C PRO A 200 7.46 -4.97 12.42
N ALA A 201 8.14 -5.46 13.45
CA ALA A 201 8.56 -4.65 14.59
C ALA A 201 9.62 -3.61 14.19
N GLU A 202 10.58 -3.98 13.33
CA GLU A 202 11.59 -3.08 12.81
C GLU A 202 10.97 -2.00 11.91
N ALA A 203 10.03 -2.37 11.03
CA ALA A 203 9.35 -1.41 10.17
C ALA A 203 8.54 -0.38 10.97
N LEU A 204 7.85 -0.83 12.03
CA LEU A 204 7.15 0.08 12.94
C LEU A 204 8.12 1.00 13.70
N LYS A 205 9.26 0.47 14.15
CA LYS A 205 10.31 1.26 14.83
C LYS A 205 10.95 2.30 13.89
N SER A 206 11.07 1.99 12.60
CA SER A 206 11.55 2.91 11.57
C SER A 206 10.57 4.04 11.26
N GLY A 207 9.31 3.97 11.76
CA GLY A 207 8.30 5.01 11.61
C GLY A 207 7.19 4.71 10.61
N SER A 208 7.08 3.46 10.11
CA SER A 208 5.94 3.05 9.27
C SER A 208 4.63 3.26 10.01
N ASP A 209 3.64 3.93 9.40
CA ASP A 209 2.31 4.07 9.98
C ASP A 209 1.44 2.85 9.71
N PHE A 210 1.56 2.28 8.51
CA PHE A 210 0.85 1.07 8.10
C PHE A 210 1.79 0.07 7.44
N LEU A 211 1.56 -1.21 7.71
CA LEU A 211 2.30 -2.34 7.14
C LEU A 211 1.41 -3.13 6.20
N VAL A 212 1.86 -3.35 4.95
CA VAL A 212 1.13 -4.19 3.99
C VAL A 212 1.74 -5.59 3.99
N MET A 213 0.96 -6.58 4.41
CA MET A 213 1.36 -7.97 4.54
C MET A 213 0.46 -8.85 3.67
N GLY A 214 1.06 -9.63 2.79
CA GLY A 214 0.33 -10.57 1.91
C GLY A 214 0.52 -12.01 2.38
N ARG A 215 1.25 -12.81 1.58
CA ARG A 215 1.45 -14.27 1.78
C ARG A 215 1.90 -14.66 3.18
N SER A 216 2.63 -13.81 3.87
CA SER A 216 3.01 -14.00 5.27
C SER A 216 1.80 -14.21 6.21
N LEU A 217 0.63 -13.69 5.85
CA LEU A 217 -0.62 -13.88 6.57
C LEU A 217 -1.61 -14.79 5.83
N THR A 218 -1.69 -14.68 4.50
CA THR A 218 -2.73 -15.36 3.71
C THR A 218 -2.37 -16.79 3.33
N LYS A 219 -1.06 -17.15 3.28
CA LYS A 219 -0.59 -18.49 2.89
C LYS A 219 0.25 -19.16 3.99
N THR A 220 -0.15 -18.99 5.24
CA THR A 220 0.56 -19.57 6.40
C THR A 220 -0.36 -20.49 7.20
N SER A 221 0.18 -21.63 7.66
CA SER A 221 -0.47 -22.47 8.67
C SER A 221 -0.37 -21.88 10.09
N ARG A 222 0.45 -20.85 10.30
CA ARG A 222 0.73 -20.21 11.59
C ARG A 222 -0.03 -18.90 11.79
N PHE A 223 -1.20 -18.73 11.17
CA PHE A 223 -1.93 -17.46 11.20
C PHE A 223 -2.21 -16.96 12.63
N SER A 224 -2.79 -17.81 13.48
CA SER A 224 -3.12 -17.44 14.88
C SER A 224 -1.88 -17.06 15.71
N GLU A 225 -0.75 -17.73 15.49
CA GLU A 225 0.53 -17.40 16.15
C GLU A 225 1.04 -16.03 15.69
N ARG A 226 1.04 -15.78 14.36
CA ARG A 226 1.43 -14.49 13.77
C ARG A 226 0.53 -13.34 14.22
N MET A 227 -0.76 -13.59 14.36
CA MET A 227 -1.69 -12.59 14.90
C MET A 227 -1.38 -12.22 16.34
N LYS A 228 -0.98 -13.17 17.19
CA LYS A 228 -0.52 -12.88 18.55
C LYS A 228 0.77 -12.05 18.56
N SER A 229 1.77 -12.43 17.78
CA SER A 229 3.02 -11.69 17.65
C SER A 229 2.81 -10.23 17.17
N LEU A 230 1.82 -9.98 16.29
CA LEU A 230 1.50 -8.61 15.86
C LEU A 230 0.77 -7.78 16.94
N GLN A 231 0.27 -8.40 18.00
CA GLN A 231 -0.39 -7.70 19.13
C GLN A 231 0.63 -7.29 20.22
N GLU A 232 1.69 -8.05 20.39
CA GLU A 232 2.80 -7.78 21.33
C GLU A 232 3.63 -6.57 20.90
#